data_58fb8676ffd08d6cde5cc6db5400067a
#
_entry.id   58fb8676ffd08d6cde5cc6db5400067a
#
_cell.length_a   1.000
_cell.length_b   1.000
_cell.length_c   1.000
_cell.angle_alpha   90.00
_cell.angle_beta   90.00
_cell.angle_gamma   90.00
#
_symmetry.space_group_name_H-M   'P 1'
#
loop_
_entity.id
_entity.type
_entity.pdbx_description
1 polymer ?
#
loop_
_entity_poly.entity_id
_entity_poly.type
_entity_poly.pdbx_seq_one_letter_code
_entity_poly.pdbx_strand_id
1 'polypeptide(L)'
;MFRTKGMQGFTLYPGKAYIEINVKIYNRTAFPQTFLWWANPAVVVNDHYHSVFPPDVNAVFDHGKRDVSSFPIATGVYYKQDYSAGVDISKYKNIPVPTSYMAIQSKYDFVGGYEDDIRGGLLHVADHHVSPGKKQWTWGNGDFGKAWDRKLTDEVGPYIE
;
A
#
# COMPACT_ATOMS: atom_id res chain seq x y z
N MET A 1 5.38 -25.27 -17.91
CA MET A 1 4.21 -25.25 -17.01
C MET A 1 4.73 -25.19 -15.58
N PHE A 2 4.43 -24.13 -14.89
CA PHE A 2 4.83 -23.94 -13.50
C PHE A 2 4.10 -24.94 -12.60
N ARG A 3 4.82 -25.68 -11.78
CA ARG A 3 4.26 -26.72 -10.89
C ARG A 3 4.03 -26.20 -9.46
N THR A 4 3.80 -24.92 -9.32
CA THR A 4 3.45 -24.32 -8.02
C THR A 4 1.95 -24.42 -7.80
N LYS A 5 1.54 -24.82 -6.60
CA LYS A 5 0.15 -24.83 -6.16
C LYS A 5 -0.02 -23.78 -5.06
N GLY A 6 -0.97 -22.88 -5.24
CA GLY A 6 -1.44 -21.96 -4.20
C GLY A 6 -2.75 -22.41 -3.59
N MET A 7 -2.92 -22.19 -2.31
CA MET A 7 -4.19 -22.30 -1.58
C MET A 7 -4.35 -21.03 -0.75
N GLN A 8 -5.56 -20.49 -0.74
CA GLN A 8 -5.89 -19.27 -0.02
C GLN A 8 -7.21 -19.49 0.72
N GLY A 9 -7.23 -19.16 1.98
CA GLY A 9 -8.40 -19.23 2.84
C GLY A 9 -8.67 -17.91 3.54
N PHE A 10 -9.92 -17.55 3.73
CA PHE A 10 -10.37 -16.38 4.46
C PHE A 10 -11.22 -16.84 5.64
N THR A 11 -10.93 -16.31 6.82
CA THR A 11 -11.70 -16.65 8.03
C THR A 11 -12.20 -15.38 8.69
N LEU A 12 -13.48 -15.36 9.02
CA LEU A 12 -14.14 -14.34 9.82
C LEU A 12 -14.51 -14.95 11.17
N TYR A 13 -14.30 -14.20 12.22
CA TYR A 13 -14.63 -14.62 13.58
C TYR A 13 -15.76 -13.74 14.15
N PRO A 14 -16.82 -14.34 14.72
CA PRO A 14 -17.88 -13.57 15.35
C PRO A 14 -17.34 -12.61 16.43
N GLY A 15 -17.76 -11.34 16.38
CA GLY A 15 -17.35 -10.32 17.33
C GLY A 15 -15.91 -9.83 17.19
N LYS A 16 -15.22 -10.17 16.08
CA LYS A 16 -13.87 -9.66 15.78
C LYS A 16 -13.89 -8.74 14.56
N ALA A 17 -13.12 -7.67 14.62
CA ALA A 17 -12.98 -6.68 13.54
C ALA A 17 -11.75 -6.95 12.68
N TYR A 18 -11.51 -8.20 12.32
CA TYR A 18 -10.45 -8.58 11.41
C TYR A 18 -10.84 -9.76 10.53
N ILE A 19 -10.17 -9.85 9.38
CA ILE A 19 -10.20 -10.99 8.47
C ILE A 19 -8.85 -11.67 8.55
N GLU A 20 -8.83 -12.96 8.85
CA GLU A 20 -7.62 -13.77 8.76
C GLU A 20 -7.49 -14.35 7.36
N ILE A 21 -6.30 -14.16 6.76
CA ILE A 21 -5.97 -14.68 5.44
C ILE A 21 -4.87 -15.73 5.59
N ASN A 22 -5.19 -16.97 5.29
CA ASN A 22 -4.26 -18.09 5.31
C ASN A 22 -3.81 -18.42 3.90
N VAL A 23 -2.51 -18.40 3.64
CA VAL A 23 -1.94 -18.72 2.34
C VAL A 23 -0.95 -19.87 2.47
N LYS A 24 -1.09 -20.86 1.58
CA LYS A 24 -0.12 -21.95 1.44
C LYS A 24 0.34 -22.04 0.00
N ILE A 25 1.64 -22.00 -0.19
CA ILE A 25 2.28 -22.13 -1.50
C ILE A 25 3.13 -23.38 -1.48
N TYR A 26 2.89 -24.27 -2.44
CA TYR A 26 3.65 -25.50 -2.62
C TYR A 26 4.49 -25.42 -3.88
N ASN A 27 5.79 -25.42 -3.72
CA ASN A 27 6.72 -25.62 -4.81
C ASN A 27 6.85 -27.13 -5.06
N ARG A 28 6.36 -27.58 -6.20
CA ARG A 28 6.42 -29.01 -6.62
C ARG A 28 7.52 -29.25 -7.65
N THR A 29 8.48 -28.37 -7.74
CA THR A 29 9.66 -28.49 -8.60
C THR A 29 10.89 -28.82 -7.76
N ALA A 30 11.93 -29.32 -8.40
CA ALA A 30 13.22 -29.59 -7.75
C ALA A 30 14.05 -28.33 -7.49
N PHE A 31 13.62 -27.16 -7.99
CA PHE A 31 14.38 -25.93 -7.93
C PHE A 31 13.64 -24.87 -7.09
N PRO A 32 14.38 -23.96 -6.42
CA PRO A 32 13.79 -22.80 -5.79
C PRO A 32 12.94 -21.99 -6.78
N GLN A 33 11.80 -21.49 -6.31
CA GLN A 33 10.90 -20.64 -7.09
C GLN A 33 10.65 -19.36 -6.29
N THR A 34 10.47 -18.25 -7.00
CA THR A 34 10.07 -16.99 -6.39
C THR A 34 8.56 -16.81 -6.48
N PHE A 35 8.01 -16.09 -5.52
CA PHE A 35 6.62 -15.65 -5.54
C PHE A 35 6.54 -14.19 -5.12
N LEU A 36 5.47 -13.54 -5.52
CA LEU A 36 5.09 -12.22 -5.04
C LEU A 36 3.80 -12.37 -4.22
N TRP A 37 3.86 -11.95 -2.96
CA TRP A 37 2.67 -11.74 -2.16
C TRP A 37 2.12 -10.35 -2.42
N TRP A 38 0.87 -10.29 -2.82
CA TRP A 38 0.21 -9.05 -3.14
C TRP A 38 -1.23 -9.08 -2.61
N ALA A 39 -1.43 -8.54 -1.42
CA ALA A 39 -2.74 -8.31 -0.86
C ALA A 39 -3.08 -6.82 -1.02
N ASN A 40 -4.14 -6.54 -1.74
CA ASN A 40 -4.56 -5.17 -2.06
C ASN A 40 -5.93 -4.87 -1.43
N PRO A 41 -6.01 -4.66 -0.10
CA PRO A 41 -7.23 -4.13 0.48
C PRO A 41 -7.39 -2.66 0.05
N ALA A 42 -8.51 -2.35 -0.61
CA ALA A 42 -8.82 -0.99 -1.02
C ALA A 42 -9.60 -0.26 0.07
N VAL A 43 -9.20 0.94 0.41
CA VAL A 43 -9.85 1.80 1.41
C VAL A 43 -10.20 3.13 0.79
N VAL A 44 -11.44 3.58 0.97
CA VAL A 44 -11.86 4.93 0.57
C VAL A 44 -11.03 5.95 1.34
N VAL A 45 -10.62 7.03 0.69
CA VAL A 45 -9.79 8.07 1.28
C VAL A 45 -10.36 9.46 1.03
N ASN A 46 -10.00 10.37 1.93
CA ASN A 46 -10.31 11.80 1.86
C ASN A 46 -9.15 12.62 2.42
N ASP A 47 -9.33 13.92 2.56
CA ASP A 47 -8.28 14.84 3.03
C ASP A 47 -7.82 14.62 4.48
N HIS A 48 -8.55 13.82 5.26
CA HIS A 48 -8.23 13.47 6.65
C HIS A 48 -7.50 12.14 6.78
N TYR A 49 -7.30 11.44 5.66
CA TYR A 49 -6.61 10.15 5.64
C TYR A 49 -5.08 10.32 5.62
N HIS A 50 -4.40 9.50 6.41
CA HIS A 50 -2.96 9.35 6.33
C HIS A 50 -2.52 7.88 6.37
N SER A 51 -1.44 7.61 5.64
CA SER A 51 -0.81 6.29 5.61
C SER A 51 0.05 6.07 6.84
N VAL A 52 0.00 4.86 7.37
CA VAL A 52 0.78 4.44 8.53
C VAL A 52 1.78 3.37 8.09
N PHE A 53 3.00 3.78 7.88
CA PHE A 53 4.14 2.89 7.63
C PHE A 53 4.91 2.63 8.91
N PRO A 54 5.64 1.51 9.00
CA PRO A 54 6.54 1.25 10.11
C PRO A 54 7.59 2.35 10.32
N PRO A 55 8.06 2.55 11.56
CA PRO A 55 9.00 3.64 11.88
C PRO A 55 10.40 3.48 11.26
N ASP A 56 10.73 2.31 10.75
CA ASP A 56 11.97 2.05 10.01
C ASP A 56 11.87 2.39 8.51
N VAL A 57 10.69 2.76 8.02
CA VAL A 57 10.48 3.21 6.65
C VAL A 57 10.72 4.71 6.58
N ASN A 58 11.91 5.10 6.14
CA ASN A 58 12.35 6.49 5.99
C ASN A 58 12.56 6.91 4.52
N ALA A 59 12.38 5.98 3.59
CA ALA A 59 12.43 6.23 2.15
C ALA A 59 11.48 5.28 1.42
N VAL A 60 10.93 5.77 0.32
CA VAL A 60 10.05 5.02 -0.58
C VAL A 60 10.48 5.25 -2.03
N PHE A 61 10.13 4.30 -2.90
CA PHE A 61 10.36 4.42 -4.33
C PHE A 61 9.09 4.11 -5.12
N ASP A 62 9.04 4.60 -6.34
CA ASP A 62 7.91 4.38 -7.23
C ASP A 62 7.87 2.93 -7.77
N HIS A 63 6.71 2.51 -8.26
CA HIS A 63 6.51 1.17 -8.81
C HIS A 63 7.45 0.85 -9.98
N GLY A 64 7.79 1.85 -10.78
CA GLY A 64 8.71 1.71 -11.92
C GLY A 64 10.19 1.78 -11.53
N LYS A 65 10.52 1.98 -10.25
CA LYS A 65 11.89 2.17 -9.73
C LYS A 65 12.63 3.33 -10.40
N ARG A 66 11.93 4.39 -10.76
CA ARG A 66 12.46 5.58 -11.44
C ARG A 66 12.77 6.71 -10.47
N ASP A 67 11.90 6.85 -9.46
CA ASP A 67 11.95 7.90 -8.47
C ASP A 67 12.10 7.34 -7.06
N VAL A 68 12.79 8.08 -6.21
CA VAL A 68 12.96 7.80 -4.78
C VAL A 68 12.64 9.06 -4.00
N SER A 69 11.97 8.91 -2.87
CA SER A 69 11.69 10.01 -1.94
C SER A 69 12.00 9.62 -0.51
N SER A 70 12.39 10.59 0.31
CA SER A 70 12.30 10.47 1.76
C SER A 70 10.84 10.34 2.17
N PHE A 71 10.59 9.67 3.30
CA PHE A 71 9.26 9.40 3.81
C PHE A 71 9.25 9.53 5.35
N PRO A 72 8.21 10.06 5.99
CA PRO A 72 6.98 10.61 5.38
C PRO A 72 7.15 12.00 4.76
N ILE A 73 8.21 12.73 5.10
CA ILE A 73 8.46 14.07 4.58
C ILE A 73 9.30 13.98 3.31
N ALA A 74 8.69 14.30 2.18
CA ALA A 74 9.38 14.43 0.90
C ALA A 74 10.05 15.81 0.80
N THR A 75 11.29 15.84 0.29
CA THR A 75 12.11 17.07 0.17
C THR A 75 12.68 17.27 -1.22
N GLY A 76 12.12 16.61 -2.24
CA GLY A 76 12.56 16.66 -3.62
C GLY A 76 11.44 16.39 -4.61
N VAL A 77 11.78 16.02 -5.82
CA VAL A 77 10.79 15.65 -6.85
C VAL A 77 10.43 14.18 -6.73
N TYR A 78 9.13 13.89 -6.72
CA TYR A 78 8.60 12.53 -6.73
C TYR A 78 7.35 12.46 -7.61
N TYR A 79 7.29 11.52 -8.53
CA TYR A 79 6.21 11.47 -9.54
C TYR A 79 6.01 12.80 -10.29
N LYS A 80 7.09 13.49 -10.61
CA LYS A 80 7.12 14.82 -11.25
C LYS A 80 6.43 15.92 -10.43
N GLN A 81 6.13 15.68 -9.16
CA GLN A 81 5.65 16.70 -8.23
C GLN A 81 6.83 17.24 -7.42
N ASP A 82 6.90 18.54 -7.28
CA ASP A 82 7.93 19.21 -6.48
C ASP A 82 7.49 19.31 -5.01
N TYR A 83 8.18 18.56 -4.17
CA TYR A 83 8.00 18.55 -2.72
C TYR A 83 9.18 19.19 -1.98
N SER A 84 9.99 20.02 -2.66
CA SER A 84 11.23 20.61 -2.10
C SER A 84 10.99 21.45 -0.84
N ALA A 85 9.80 21.97 -0.65
CA ALA A 85 9.40 22.72 0.53
C ALA A 85 9.28 21.87 1.82
N GLY A 86 9.40 20.55 1.70
CA GLY A 86 9.17 19.63 2.82
C GLY A 86 7.69 19.32 3.01
N VAL A 87 7.17 18.32 2.32
CA VAL A 87 5.75 17.97 2.32
C VAL A 87 5.56 16.56 2.89
N ASP A 88 4.62 16.44 3.82
CA ASP A 88 4.22 15.14 4.38
C ASP A 88 3.36 14.36 3.37
N ILE A 89 4.01 13.45 2.64
CA ILE A 89 3.37 12.61 1.62
C ILE A 89 2.68 11.36 2.18
N SER A 90 2.67 11.18 3.49
CA SER A 90 1.77 10.20 4.12
C SER A 90 0.31 10.65 4.08
N LYS A 91 0.07 11.97 4.02
CA LYS A 91 -1.27 12.56 4.01
C LYS A 91 -1.84 12.60 2.60
N TYR A 92 -2.99 11.97 2.40
CA TYR A 92 -3.65 11.88 1.11
C TYR A 92 -3.87 13.25 0.45
N LYS A 93 -4.26 14.27 1.22
CA LYS A 93 -4.47 15.64 0.73
C LYS A 93 -3.26 16.27 0.03
N ASN A 94 -2.07 15.75 0.28
CA ASN A 94 -0.81 16.25 -0.28
C ASN A 94 -0.36 15.48 -1.54
N ILE A 95 -1.17 14.53 -2.02
CA ILE A 95 -0.81 13.66 -3.14
C ILE A 95 -1.70 13.98 -4.34
N PRO A 96 -1.24 14.84 -5.28
CA PRO A 96 -2.10 15.32 -6.36
C PRO A 96 -2.25 14.33 -7.53
N VAL A 97 -1.32 13.37 -7.67
CA VAL A 97 -1.28 12.44 -8.82
C VAL A 97 -1.25 11.00 -8.34
N PRO A 98 -1.66 10.03 -9.17
CA PRO A 98 -1.52 8.60 -8.84
C PRO A 98 -0.08 8.28 -8.46
N THR A 99 0.11 7.74 -7.28
CA THR A 99 1.43 7.59 -6.65
C THR A 99 1.56 6.24 -5.95
N SER A 100 2.69 5.58 -6.11
CA SER A 100 3.06 4.39 -5.34
C SER A 100 4.14 4.70 -4.33
N TYR A 101 4.05 4.11 -3.16
CA TYR A 101 5.11 4.03 -2.17
C TYR A 101 5.52 2.57 -2.00
N MET A 102 6.76 2.27 -2.29
CA MET A 102 7.33 0.95 -2.08
C MET A 102 8.51 1.06 -1.12
N ALA A 103 8.40 0.39 0.03
CA ALA A 103 9.50 0.15 0.95
C ALA A 103 10.00 -1.27 0.75
N ILE A 104 11.29 -1.43 0.45
CA ILE A 104 11.88 -2.74 0.10
C ILE A 104 11.82 -3.69 1.29
N GLN A 105 12.09 -3.16 2.49
CA GLN A 105 12.25 -3.97 3.68
C GLN A 105 11.87 -3.19 4.92
N SER A 106 11.17 -3.86 5.83
CA SER A 106 10.87 -3.40 7.18
C SER A 106 11.02 -4.56 8.15
N LYS A 107 11.37 -4.26 9.39
CA LYS A 107 11.46 -5.23 10.50
C LYS A 107 10.12 -5.38 11.26
N TYR A 108 9.07 -4.75 10.75
CA TYR A 108 7.76 -4.74 11.38
C TYR A 108 6.74 -5.46 10.51
N ASP A 109 5.73 -6.00 11.15
CA ASP A 109 4.71 -6.86 10.54
C ASP A 109 3.52 -6.10 9.97
N PHE A 110 3.54 -4.77 9.92
CA PHE A 110 2.35 -4.00 9.58
C PHE A 110 2.59 -2.92 8.54
N VAL A 111 1.52 -2.55 7.87
CA VAL A 111 1.30 -1.31 7.11
C VAL A 111 -0.20 -1.02 7.15
N GLY A 112 -0.58 0.23 7.11
CA GLY A 112 -2.00 0.57 7.12
C GLY A 112 -2.25 2.04 6.86
N GLY A 113 -3.43 2.49 7.27
CA GLY A 113 -3.80 3.88 7.21
C GLY A 113 -4.88 4.21 8.22
N TYR A 114 -5.01 5.47 8.51
CA TYR A 114 -5.90 5.99 9.51
C TYR A 114 -6.68 7.20 8.98
N GLU A 115 -7.94 7.24 9.32
CA GLU A 115 -8.89 8.31 8.97
C GLU A 115 -9.24 9.08 10.25
N ASP A 116 -8.81 10.34 10.31
CA ASP A 116 -8.96 11.16 11.51
C ASP A 116 -10.42 11.46 11.85
N ASP A 117 -11.30 11.61 10.85
CA ASP A 117 -12.71 11.94 11.03
C ASP A 117 -13.48 10.84 11.75
N ILE A 118 -13.30 9.61 11.30
CA ILE A 118 -13.99 8.44 11.87
C ILE A 118 -13.21 7.78 12.99
N ARG A 119 -11.98 8.24 13.25
CA ARG A 119 -11.05 7.67 14.24
C ARG A 119 -10.84 6.18 14.05
N GLY A 120 -10.68 5.77 12.81
CA GLY A 120 -10.55 4.37 12.43
C GLY A 120 -9.67 4.22 11.19
N GLY A 121 -9.42 3.00 10.80
CA GLY A 121 -8.59 2.73 9.63
C GLY A 121 -8.44 1.24 9.37
N LEU A 122 -7.61 0.91 8.40
CA LEU A 122 -7.24 -0.47 8.08
C LEU A 122 -5.79 -0.71 8.48
N LEU A 123 -5.55 -1.82 9.17
CA LEU A 123 -4.21 -2.33 9.46
C LEU A 123 -4.04 -3.68 8.76
N HIS A 124 -3.05 -3.77 7.90
CA HIS A 124 -2.60 -5.03 7.30
C HIS A 124 -1.41 -5.54 8.12
N VAL A 125 -1.52 -6.78 8.59
CA VAL A 125 -0.46 -7.45 9.36
C VAL A 125 -0.01 -8.70 8.61
N ALA A 126 1.30 -8.81 8.37
CA ALA A 126 1.92 -9.97 7.74
C ALA A 126 3.36 -10.13 8.25
N ASP A 127 3.79 -11.38 8.46
CA ASP A 127 5.12 -11.70 8.94
C ASP A 127 6.21 -11.11 8.02
N HIS A 128 7.00 -10.19 8.53
CA HIS A 128 8.06 -9.51 7.77
C HIS A 128 9.20 -10.46 7.35
N HIS A 129 9.37 -11.60 8.00
CA HIS A 129 10.35 -12.60 7.59
C HIS A 129 9.94 -13.31 6.28
N VAL A 130 8.64 -13.33 5.98
CA VAL A 130 8.09 -13.89 4.74
C VAL A 130 7.82 -12.80 3.72
N SER A 131 7.29 -11.65 4.15
CA SER A 131 6.91 -10.52 3.31
C SER A 131 7.45 -9.19 3.87
N PRO A 132 8.76 -8.94 3.72
CA PRO A 132 9.40 -7.76 4.32
C PRO A 132 9.00 -6.44 3.66
N GLY A 133 8.65 -6.45 2.39
CA GLY A 133 8.26 -5.26 1.65
C GLY A 133 6.91 -4.70 2.10
N LYS A 134 6.77 -3.37 2.03
CA LYS A 134 5.50 -2.67 2.22
C LYS A 134 5.21 -1.88 0.96
N LYS A 135 3.97 -1.89 0.52
CA LYS A 135 3.56 -1.16 -0.67
C LYS A 135 2.22 -0.49 -0.44
N GLN A 136 2.08 0.67 -1.03
CA GLN A 136 0.83 1.38 -1.14
C GLN A 136 0.73 2.00 -2.53
N TRP A 137 -0.47 2.04 -3.06
CA TRP A 137 -0.82 2.86 -4.22
C TRP A 137 -2.01 3.75 -3.87
N THR A 138 -2.02 4.98 -4.39
CA THR A 138 -3.12 5.92 -4.22
C THR A 138 -3.45 6.63 -5.53
N TRP A 139 -4.73 6.99 -5.70
CA TRP A 139 -5.20 7.70 -6.89
C TRP A 139 -4.65 9.11 -7.01
N GLY A 140 -4.40 9.78 -5.91
CA GLY A 140 -4.15 11.22 -5.88
C GLY A 140 -5.45 12.04 -5.93
N ASN A 141 -5.41 13.23 -5.34
CA ASN A 141 -6.58 14.10 -5.16
C ASN A 141 -6.78 15.13 -6.27
N GLY A 142 -5.85 15.24 -7.21
CA GLY A 142 -5.91 16.14 -8.36
C GLY A 142 -6.77 15.58 -9.51
N ASP A 143 -6.94 16.37 -10.58
CA ASP A 143 -7.78 15.99 -11.72
C ASP A 143 -7.32 14.71 -12.41
N PHE A 144 -6.02 14.47 -12.48
CA PHE A 144 -5.47 13.24 -13.05
C PHE A 144 -5.78 12.02 -12.20
N GLY A 145 -5.76 12.17 -10.87
CA GLY A 145 -6.20 11.13 -9.93
C GLY A 145 -7.70 10.83 -10.10
N LYS A 146 -8.54 11.86 -10.15
CA LYS A 146 -10.00 11.74 -10.35
C LYS A 146 -10.39 11.10 -11.67
N ALA A 147 -9.51 11.13 -12.68
CA ALA A 147 -9.76 10.47 -13.95
C ALA A 147 -9.89 8.94 -13.82
N TRP A 148 -9.26 8.35 -12.78
CA TRP A 148 -9.32 6.92 -12.50
C TRP A 148 -10.70 6.48 -12.03
N ASP A 149 -11.38 7.30 -11.22
CA ASP A 149 -12.74 7.02 -10.76
C ASP A 149 -13.69 6.79 -11.94
N ARG A 150 -13.65 7.67 -12.92
CA ARG A 150 -14.46 7.55 -14.16
C ARG A 150 -14.11 6.35 -15.04
N LYS A 151 -12.91 5.77 -14.87
CA LYS A 151 -12.39 4.68 -15.71
C LYS A 151 -12.52 3.31 -15.09
N LEU A 152 -12.41 3.22 -13.81
CA LEU A 152 -12.37 1.93 -13.09
C LEU A 152 -13.72 1.59 -12.47
N THR A 153 -14.35 2.54 -11.82
CA THR A 153 -15.62 2.32 -11.10
C THR A 153 -16.37 3.64 -11.01
N ASP A 154 -17.59 3.68 -11.50
CA ASP A 154 -18.41 4.87 -11.43
C ASP A 154 -18.72 5.22 -9.96
N GLU A 155 -18.37 6.46 -9.56
CA GLU A 155 -18.76 7.07 -8.30
C GLU A 155 -18.30 6.36 -7.01
N VAL A 156 -17.29 5.51 -7.08
CA VAL A 156 -16.72 4.88 -5.87
C VAL A 156 -15.85 5.88 -5.11
N GLY A 157 -15.27 6.84 -5.80
CA GLY A 157 -14.34 7.81 -5.24
C GLY A 157 -12.91 7.29 -5.14
N PRO A 158 -11.98 8.14 -4.69
CA PRO A 158 -10.59 7.77 -4.57
C PRO A 158 -10.38 6.75 -3.45
N TYR A 159 -9.41 5.87 -3.67
CA TYR A 159 -8.99 4.91 -2.66
C TYR A 159 -7.47 4.72 -2.62
N ILE A 160 -7.00 4.08 -1.56
CA ILE A 160 -5.64 3.59 -1.36
C ILE A 160 -5.67 2.05 -1.33
N GLU A 161 -4.69 1.44 -1.97
CA GLU A 161 -4.40 0.00 -1.91
C GLU A 161 -3.09 -0.27 -1.18
#